data_85bea5b5d9cb5c995dd22c4b5c229424
#
_entry.id   85bea5b5d9cb5c995dd22c4b5c229424
#
_cell.length_a   1.000
_cell.length_b   1.000
_cell.length_c   1.000
_cell.angle_alpha   90.00
_cell.angle_beta   90.00
_cell.angle_gamma   90.00
#
_symmetry.space_group_name_H-M   'P 1'
#
loop_
_entity.id
_entity.type
_entity.pdbx_description
1 polymer ?
#
loop_
_entity_poly.entity_id
_entity_poly.type
_entity_poly.pdbx_seq_one_letter_code
_entity_poly.pdbx_strand_id
1 'polypeptide(L)' 'MQETKITFTVRVEDDESRVIIANPTTTDYISFNVFMGIVRSLVDFVNEWNEEHKPENREQ' A
#
# COMPACT_ATOMS: atom_id res chain seq x y z
N MET A 1 8.28 16.90 16.29
CA MET A 1 7.74 16.05 15.20
C MET A 1 7.24 14.74 15.78
N GLN A 2 6.08 14.29 15.37
CA GLN A 2 5.51 13.03 15.81
C GLN A 2 5.75 11.96 14.76
N GLU A 3 6.18 10.78 15.22
CA GLU A 3 6.34 9.64 14.33
C GLU A 3 5.27 8.61 14.64
N THR A 4 4.73 8.00 13.60
CA THR A 4 3.70 6.96 13.74
C THR A 4 4.13 5.75 12.94
N LYS A 5 4.05 4.58 13.56
CA LYS A 5 4.39 3.33 12.89
C LYS A 5 3.12 2.60 12.50
N ILE A 6 3.02 2.25 11.23
CA ILE A 6 1.88 1.48 10.72
C ILE A 6 2.42 0.19 10.13
N THR A 7 1.81 -0.91 10.52
CA THR A 7 2.19 -2.24 10.05
C THR A 7 1.11 -2.76 9.11
N PHE A 8 1.51 -3.40 8.05
CA PHE A 8 0.55 -3.97 7.10
C PHE A 8 1.13 -5.25 6.49
N THR A 9 0.23 -6.05 5.90
CA THR A 9 0.61 -7.27 5.21
C THR A 9 0.67 -6.98 3.72
N VAL A 10 1.74 -7.42 3.08
CA VAL A 10 1.87 -7.30 1.63
C VAL A 10 1.55 -8.66 1.02
N ARG A 11 0.64 -8.68 0.06
CA ARG A 11 0.30 -9.88 -0.68
C ARG A 11 0.76 -9.71 -2.11
N VAL A 12 1.48 -10.69 -2.63
CA VAL A 12 1.97 -10.68 -3.99
C VAL A 12 1.29 -11.81 -4.74
N GLU A 13 0.73 -11.50 -5.91
CA GLU A 13 0.09 -12.52 -6.74
C GLU A 13 1.12 -13.56 -7.17
N ASP A 14 0.64 -14.78 -7.45
CA ASP A 14 1.51 -15.90 -7.77
C ASP A 14 2.43 -15.62 -8.96
N ASP A 15 1.97 -14.85 -9.92
CA ASP A 15 2.75 -14.49 -11.10
C ASP A 15 3.51 -13.17 -10.91
N GLU A 16 3.51 -12.65 -9.69
CA GLU A 16 4.17 -11.39 -9.33
C GLU A 16 3.67 -10.19 -10.13
N SER A 17 2.47 -10.30 -10.68
CA SER A 17 1.92 -9.22 -11.50
C SER A 17 1.28 -8.11 -10.70
N ARG A 18 1.01 -8.34 -9.41
CA ARG A 18 0.25 -7.39 -8.62
C ARG A 18 0.61 -7.50 -7.14
N VAL A 19 0.61 -6.35 -6.49
CA VAL A 19 0.85 -6.26 -5.05
C VAL A 19 -0.38 -5.63 -4.39
N ILE A 20 -0.76 -6.16 -3.24
CA ILE A 20 -1.91 -5.68 -2.50
C ILE A 20 -1.49 -5.45 -1.05
N ILE A 21 -1.94 -4.33 -0.47
CA ILE A 21 -1.76 -4.06 0.96
C ILE A 21 -3.01 -4.53 1.69
N ALA A 22 -2.81 -5.26 2.77
CA ALA A 22 -3.92 -5.78 3.59
C ALA A 22 -3.65 -5.52 5.07
N ASN A 23 -4.71 -5.34 5.83
CA ASN A 23 -4.68 -5.26 7.30
C ASN A 23 -3.73 -4.18 7.84
N PRO A 24 -3.85 -2.91 7.40
CA PRO A 24 -3.05 -1.85 7.99
C PRO A 24 -3.47 -1.63 9.45
N THR A 25 -2.48 -1.59 10.35
CA THR A 25 -2.75 -1.39 11.77
C THR A 25 -1.70 -0.48 12.40
N THR A 26 -2.08 0.19 13.47
CA THR A 26 -1.14 0.96 14.26
C THR A 26 -1.55 0.88 15.73
N THR A 27 -0.55 0.95 16.62
CA THR A 27 -0.77 1.02 18.06
C THR A 27 -0.68 2.45 18.57
N ASP A 28 -0.35 3.38 17.71
CA ASP A 28 -0.20 4.78 18.09
C ASP A 28 -1.55 5.48 18.17
N TYR A 29 -1.62 6.53 19.00
CA TYR A 29 -2.84 7.34 19.14
C TYR A 29 -2.85 8.40 18.05
N ILE A 30 -3.54 8.12 16.98
CA ILE A 30 -3.76 9.10 15.91
C ILE A 30 -5.24 9.11 15.58
N SER A 31 -5.70 10.22 15.02
CA SER A 31 -7.11 10.30 14.65
C SER A 31 -7.41 9.35 13.50
N PHE A 32 -8.66 8.89 13.44
CA PHE A 32 -9.09 8.00 12.37
C PHE A 32 -8.87 8.64 11.00
N ASN A 33 -9.14 9.94 10.89
CA ASN A 33 -8.96 10.65 9.61
C ASN A 33 -7.51 10.66 9.17
N VAL A 34 -6.57 10.88 10.11
CA VAL A 34 -5.15 10.87 9.78
C VAL A 34 -4.73 9.46 9.37
N PHE A 35 -5.16 8.45 10.11
CA PHE A 35 -4.85 7.06 9.80
C PHE A 35 -5.35 6.70 8.39
N MET A 36 -6.59 7.04 8.07
CA MET A 36 -7.15 6.74 6.76
C MET A 36 -6.45 7.50 5.65
N GLY A 37 -6.00 8.73 5.91
CA GLY A 37 -5.24 9.49 4.93
C GLY A 37 -3.92 8.81 4.60
N ILE A 38 -3.25 8.27 5.61
CA ILE A 38 -1.99 7.55 5.40
C ILE A 38 -2.24 6.26 4.62
N VAL A 39 -3.26 5.50 5.00
CA VAL A 39 -3.61 4.26 4.32
C VAL A 39 -3.92 4.52 2.84
N ARG A 40 -4.66 5.58 2.57
CA ARG A 40 -5.00 5.95 1.20
C ARG A 40 -3.76 6.27 0.39
N SER A 41 -2.80 7.00 0.98
CA SER A 41 -1.55 7.31 0.31
C SER A 41 -0.77 6.04 -0.03
N LEU A 42 -0.77 5.07 0.88
CA LEU A 42 -0.10 3.78 0.63
C LEU A 42 -0.79 3.03 -0.50
N VAL A 43 -2.11 3.01 -0.51
CA VAL A 43 -2.86 2.33 -1.56
C VAL A 43 -2.58 2.98 -2.91
N ASP A 44 -2.57 4.31 -2.96
CA ASP A 44 -2.26 5.03 -4.20
C ASP A 44 -0.86 4.69 -4.70
N PHE A 45 0.11 4.63 -3.80
CA PHE A 45 1.48 4.25 -4.14
C PHE A 45 1.52 2.84 -4.74
N VAL A 46 0.84 1.89 -4.11
CA VAL A 46 0.83 0.51 -4.58
C VAL A 46 0.13 0.40 -5.94
N ASN A 47 -0.97 1.13 -6.12
CA ASN A 47 -1.67 1.12 -7.40
C ASN A 47 -0.78 1.66 -8.51
N GLU A 48 -0.04 2.72 -8.23
CA GLU A 48 0.91 3.28 -9.20
C GLU A 48 2.02 2.29 -9.51
N TRP A 49 2.55 1.63 -8.49
CA TRP A 49 3.56 0.60 -8.67
C TRP A 49 3.04 -0.52 -9.57
N ASN A 50 1.79 -0.97 -9.31
CA ASN A 50 1.17 -2.03 -10.10
C ASN A 50 1.03 -1.63 -11.56
N GLU A 51 0.65 -0.36 -11.82
CA GLU A 51 0.52 0.12 -13.20
C GLU A 51 1.86 0.10 -13.93
N GLU A 52 2.91 0.49 -13.23
CA GLU A 52 4.24 0.54 -13.83
C GLU A 52 4.81 -0.84 -14.11
N HIS A 53 4.34 -1.86 -13.37
CA HIS A 53 4.89 -3.21 -13.46
C HIS A 53 3.94 -4.20 -14.10
N LYS A 54 2.94 -3.73 -14.82
CA LYS A 54 2.03 -4.62 -15.53
C LYS A 54 2.76 -5.41 -16.59
N PRO A 55 2.52 -6.74 -16.68
CA PRO A 55 3.17 -7.54 -17.72
C PRO A 55 2.92 -7.05 -19.13
N GLU A 56 1.70 -6.61 -19.44
CA GLU A 56 1.36 -6.15 -20.77
C GLU A 56 2.12 -4.90 -21.18
N ASN A 57 2.59 -4.10 -20.23
CA ASN A 57 3.39 -2.93 -20.54
C ASN A 57 4.78 -3.31 -21.04
N ARG A 58 5.25 -4.48 -20.65
CA ARG A 58 6.57 -4.94 -21.04
C ARG A 58 6.62 -5.54 -22.45
N GLU A 59 5.49 -5.88 -22.98
CA GLU A 59 5.39 -6.45 -24.31
C GLU A 59 5.42 -5.41 -25.41
N GLN A 60 5.36 -4.14 -25.02
CA GLN A 60 5.26 -3.05 -26.00
C GLN A 60 6.54 -2.28 -26.19
#